data_5e26ad21e3d4250e9d280788bc6e26c9
#
_entry.id   5e26ad21e3d4250e9d280788bc6e26c9
#
_cell.length_a   1.000
_cell.length_b   1.000
_cell.length_c   1.000
_cell.angle_alpha   90.00
_cell.angle_beta   90.00
_cell.angle_gamma   90.00
#
_symmetry.space_group_name_H-M   'P 1'
#
loop_
_entity.id
_entity.type
_entity.pdbx_description
1 polymer ?
#
loop_
_entity_poly.entity_id
_entity_poly.type
_entity_poly.pdbx_seq_one_letter_code
_entity_poly.pdbx_strand_id
1 'polypeptide(L)'
;MASVTVPSTLLVEVKHLIEQARLHVAHVANSTLTLLYWHVGWCIQREVLRDGRAEYGEHIVSTLSTQLARQYGRGFGLRSLRRMVQFAEAFPEEANVASLAQLLSWSHFIEILPLKTPLERDFYAEMSRIERWSVRTLRERIGSQLYLRTAIAKKPQTVVQKEISHLRAGGQITPDLVFRDPYMLDFLGLPDGYSEHDLEAAILREMERFLLELGAGFTFVARQKRISVGGDDFYLDLLFYHRYLRRMVAVELKLEPFAPAHKGQMEMYLRWLDKHDRAAGEESPLGLILCAGADAEQVELMDLGSANIRVAEYMAHIPDMQLMQAQLHRAVVLARERAASSL
;
A
#
# COMPACT_ATOMS: atom_id res chain seq x y z
N MET A 1 -54.83 22.12 -5.05
CA MET A 1 -53.86 21.52 -4.11
C MET A 1 -52.52 22.18 -4.39
N ALA A 2 -51.96 22.94 -3.43
CA ALA A 2 -50.66 23.56 -3.58
C ALA A 2 -49.60 22.45 -3.56
N SER A 3 -48.75 22.36 -4.60
CA SER A 3 -47.62 21.45 -4.64
C SER A 3 -46.60 21.89 -3.56
N VAL A 4 -46.44 21.12 -2.53
CA VAL A 4 -45.43 21.36 -1.51
C VAL A 4 -44.05 21.03 -2.13
N THR A 5 -43.26 22.06 -2.38
CA THR A 5 -41.90 21.91 -2.91
C THR A 5 -40.99 21.63 -1.73
N VAL A 6 -40.36 20.43 -1.73
CA VAL A 6 -39.36 20.06 -0.68
C VAL A 6 -38.12 20.92 -0.91
N PRO A 7 -37.58 21.60 0.14
CA PRO A 7 -36.31 22.34 0.02
C PRO A 7 -35.19 21.41 -0.42
N SER A 8 -34.39 21.82 -1.41
CA SER A 8 -33.30 21.03 -1.95
C SER A 8 -32.25 20.66 -0.89
N THR A 9 -32.01 21.55 0.06
CA THR A 9 -31.13 21.33 1.23
C THR A 9 -31.60 20.17 2.09
N LEU A 10 -32.90 20.13 2.44
CA LEU A 10 -33.48 19.05 3.25
C LEU A 10 -33.35 17.69 2.54
N LEU A 11 -33.58 17.66 1.23
CA LEU A 11 -33.42 16.42 0.45
C LEU A 11 -31.96 15.92 0.45
N VAL A 12 -31.00 16.83 0.35
CA VAL A 12 -29.56 16.51 0.39
C VAL A 12 -29.17 15.99 1.77
N GLU A 13 -29.61 16.65 2.85
CA GLU A 13 -29.32 16.21 4.22
C GLU A 13 -29.92 14.84 4.52
N VAL A 14 -31.16 14.59 4.15
CA VAL A 14 -31.81 13.29 4.36
C VAL A 14 -31.14 12.19 3.56
N LYS A 15 -30.76 12.44 2.31
CA LYS A 15 -29.97 11.49 1.51
C LYS A 15 -28.63 11.18 2.17
N HIS A 16 -27.92 12.19 2.64
CA HIS A 16 -26.65 12.02 3.34
C HIS A 16 -26.80 11.12 4.59
N LEU A 17 -27.82 11.38 5.42
CA LEU A 17 -28.11 10.57 6.61
C LEU A 17 -28.43 9.11 6.24
N ILE A 18 -29.21 8.88 5.20
CA ILE A 18 -29.56 7.53 4.74
C ILE A 18 -28.28 6.79 4.24
N GLU A 19 -27.45 7.46 3.45
CA GLU A 19 -26.21 6.85 2.95
C GLU A 19 -25.23 6.55 4.09
N GLN A 20 -25.07 7.44 5.05
CA GLN A 20 -24.26 7.19 6.24
C GLN A 20 -24.78 5.98 7.06
N ALA A 21 -26.07 5.90 7.27
CA ALA A 21 -26.65 4.76 7.97
C ALA A 21 -26.45 3.43 7.21
N ARG A 22 -26.65 3.42 5.91
CA ARG A 22 -26.41 2.24 5.05
C ARG A 22 -24.95 1.79 5.07
N LEU A 23 -24.02 2.72 4.97
CA LEU A 23 -22.58 2.45 5.06
C LEU A 23 -22.22 1.87 6.42
N HIS A 24 -22.76 2.43 7.50
CA HIS A 24 -22.55 1.93 8.86
C HIS A 24 -23.04 0.50 9.02
N VAL A 25 -24.27 0.20 8.60
CA VAL A 25 -24.83 -1.16 8.67
C VAL A 25 -24.02 -2.16 7.85
N ALA A 26 -23.64 -1.79 6.62
CA ALA A 26 -22.81 -2.65 5.78
C ALA A 26 -21.43 -2.92 6.41
N HIS A 27 -20.85 -1.93 7.05
CA HIS A 27 -19.57 -2.03 7.75
C HIS A 27 -19.66 -2.98 8.95
N VAL A 28 -20.66 -2.79 9.83
CA VAL A 28 -20.89 -3.64 11.01
C VAL A 28 -21.17 -5.09 10.57
N ALA A 29 -22.01 -5.29 9.56
CA ALA A 29 -22.29 -6.62 9.03
C ALA A 29 -21.03 -7.32 8.50
N ASN A 30 -20.18 -6.61 7.77
CA ASN A 30 -18.92 -7.14 7.23
C ASN A 30 -17.94 -7.57 8.33
N SER A 31 -17.74 -6.71 9.34
CA SER A 31 -16.83 -7.01 10.44
C SER A 31 -17.33 -8.20 11.28
N THR A 32 -18.63 -8.23 11.57
CA THR A 32 -19.27 -9.34 12.30
C THR A 32 -19.13 -10.67 11.55
N LEU A 33 -19.38 -10.68 10.24
CA LEU A 33 -19.21 -11.89 9.42
C LEU A 33 -17.75 -12.34 9.35
N THR A 34 -16.82 -11.42 9.24
CA THR A 34 -15.39 -11.75 9.20
C THR A 34 -14.94 -12.40 10.51
N LEU A 35 -15.35 -11.84 11.65
CA LEU A 35 -15.08 -12.42 12.96
C LEU A 35 -15.77 -13.78 13.16
N LEU A 36 -17.02 -13.92 12.72
CA LEU A 36 -17.71 -15.20 12.73
C LEU A 36 -16.93 -16.29 11.99
N TYR A 37 -16.42 -15.98 10.79
CA TYR A 37 -15.63 -16.93 10.01
C TYR A 37 -14.31 -17.30 10.68
N TRP A 38 -13.68 -16.33 11.34
CA TRP A 38 -12.49 -16.60 12.15
C TRP A 38 -12.81 -17.53 13.33
N HIS A 39 -13.87 -17.25 14.10
CA HIS A 39 -14.29 -18.07 15.23
C HIS A 39 -14.67 -19.50 14.80
N VAL A 40 -15.38 -19.65 13.68
CA VAL A 40 -15.70 -20.97 13.13
C VAL A 40 -14.41 -21.73 12.79
N GLY A 41 -13.46 -21.07 12.13
CA GLY A 41 -12.15 -21.66 11.81
C GLY A 41 -11.39 -22.06 13.07
N TRP A 42 -11.34 -21.19 14.07
CA TRP A 42 -10.67 -21.44 15.34
C TRP A 42 -11.31 -22.59 16.13
N CYS A 43 -12.65 -22.69 16.18
CA CYS A 43 -13.34 -23.81 16.81
C CYS A 43 -13.02 -25.13 16.14
N ILE A 44 -13.03 -25.18 14.81
CA ILE A 44 -12.71 -26.38 14.04
C ILE A 44 -11.25 -26.78 14.28
N GLN A 45 -10.31 -25.84 14.17
CA GLN A 45 -8.89 -26.08 14.39
C GLN A 45 -8.61 -26.65 15.78
N ARG A 46 -9.22 -26.07 16.81
CA ARG A 46 -9.06 -26.55 18.19
C ARG A 46 -9.55 -27.97 18.38
N GLU A 47 -10.65 -28.36 17.71
CA GLU A 47 -11.20 -29.71 17.80
C GLU A 47 -10.33 -30.72 17.02
N VAL A 48 -9.91 -30.35 15.81
CA VAL A 48 -9.00 -31.17 14.99
C VAL A 48 -7.64 -31.40 15.66
N LEU A 49 -7.07 -30.38 16.31
CA LEU A 49 -5.79 -30.49 17.03
C LEU A 49 -5.88 -31.37 18.27
N ARG A 50 -7.05 -31.44 18.94
CA ARG A 50 -7.24 -32.30 20.11
C ARG A 50 -7.06 -33.78 19.81
N ASP A 51 -7.41 -34.22 18.61
CA ASP A 51 -7.45 -35.65 18.25
C ASP A 51 -6.18 -36.16 17.56
N GLY A 52 -5.30 -35.27 17.07
CA GLY A 52 -3.96 -35.58 16.54
C GLY A 52 -3.92 -36.44 15.26
N ARG A 53 -5.09 -36.80 14.67
CA ARG A 53 -5.21 -37.66 13.48
C ARG A 53 -5.71 -36.85 12.27
N ALA A 54 -4.87 -36.64 11.30
CA ALA A 54 -5.18 -35.82 10.11
C ALA A 54 -6.42 -36.33 9.33
N GLU A 55 -6.57 -37.64 9.15
CA GLU A 55 -7.72 -38.23 8.47
C GLU A 55 -9.06 -38.02 9.22
N TYR A 56 -9.01 -38.07 10.55
CA TYR A 56 -10.15 -37.79 11.40
C TYR A 56 -10.61 -36.33 11.28
N GLY A 57 -9.65 -35.40 11.25
CA GLY A 57 -9.90 -33.97 11.04
C GLY A 57 -10.59 -33.66 9.73
N GLU A 58 -10.16 -34.27 8.62
CA GLU A 58 -10.81 -34.12 7.30
C GLU A 58 -12.25 -34.64 7.30
N HIS A 59 -12.53 -35.78 7.94
CA HIS A 59 -13.87 -36.32 8.10
C HIS A 59 -14.79 -35.41 8.93
N ILE A 60 -14.29 -34.85 10.02
CA ILE A 60 -15.05 -33.88 10.83
C ILE A 60 -15.43 -32.66 9.98
N VAL A 61 -14.47 -32.04 9.30
CA VAL A 61 -14.73 -30.84 8.48
C VAL A 61 -15.72 -31.14 7.34
N SER A 62 -15.63 -32.31 6.70
CA SER A 62 -16.53 -32.73 5.63
C SER A 62 -17.95 -32.93 6.15
N THR A 63 -18.12 -33.67 7.26
CA THR A 63 -19.41 -33.92 7.89
C THR A 63 -20.07 -32.63 8.37
N LEU A 64 -19.31 -31.79 9.07
CA LEU A 64 -19.74 -30.48 9.55
C LEU A 64 -20.19 -29.60 8.38
N SER A 65 -19.42 -29.58 7.29
CA SER A 65 -19.75 -28.84 6.07
C SER A 65 -21.11 -29.26 5.50
N THR A 66 -21.37 -30.55 5.42
CA THR A 66 -22.64 -31.08 4.89
C THR A 66 -23.83 -30.63 5.75
N GLN A 67 -23.68 -30.66 7.07
CA GLN A 67 -24.74 -30.28 8.01
C GLN A 67 -24.96 -28.75 7.96
N LEU A 68 -23.90 -27.95 8.04
CA LEU A 68 -23.99 -26.49 8.03
C LEU A 68 -24.47 -25.95 6.67
N ALA A 69 -24.01 -26.52 5.55
CA ALA A 69 -24.47 -26.10 4.24
C ALA A 69 -25.96 -26.36 4.01
N ARG A 70 -26.48 -27.46 4.58
CA ARG A 70 -27.92 -27.78 4.55
C ARG A 70 -28.73 -26.78 5.37
N GLN A 71 -28.22 -26.35 6.51
CA GLN A 71 -28.95 -25.53 7.48
C GLN A 71 -28.78 -24.02 7.21
N TYR A 72 -27.58 -23.57 6.84
CA TYR A 72 -27.21 -22.14 6.70
C TYR A 72 -26.79 -21.76 5.28
N GLY A 73 -26.81 -22.70 4.33
CA GLY A 73 -26.54 -22.44 2.94
C GLY A 73 -25.06 -22.60 2.51
N ARG A 74 -24.81 -22.31 1.24
CA ARG A 74 -23.53 -22.62 0.55
C ARG A 74 -22.31 -21.90 1.14
N GLY A 75 -22.50 -20.85 1.93
CA GLY A 75 -21.42 -20.12 2.61
C GLY A 75 -20.60 -20.99 3.59
N PHE A 76 -21.16 -22.12 4.05
CA PHE A 76 -20.53 -23.07 4.95
C PHE A 76 -20.14 -24.40 4.27
N GLY A 77 -19.99 -24.39 2.95
CA GLY A 77 -19.48 -25.55 2.20
C GLY A 77 -18.02 -25.88 2.55
N LEU A 78 -17.58 -27.09 2.20
CA LEU A 78 -16.26 -27.63 2.55
C LEU A 78 -15.09 -26.67 2.23
N ARG A 79 -15.10 -26.08 1.04
CA ARG A 79 -14.07 -25.09 0.64
C ARG A 79 -14.06 -23.85 1.55
N SER A 80 -15.24 -23.39 1.97
CA SER A 80 -15.36 -22.22 2.85
C SER A 80 -14.87 -22.55 4.26
N LEU A 81 -15.24 -23.72 4.82
CA LEU A 81 -14.77 -24.14 6.14
C LEU A 81 -13.25 -24.32 6.16
N ARG A 82 -12.65 -24.93 5.15
CA ARG A 82 -11.20 -25.03 5.03
C ARG A 82 -10.52 -23.65 5.01
N ARG A 83 -11.10 -22.67 4.31
CA ARG A 83 -10.60 -21.29 4.31
C ARG A 83 -10.75 -20.60 5.67
N MET A 84 -11.83 -20.89 6.41
CA MET A 84 -12.02 -20.38 7.76
C MET A 84 -10.97 -20.96 8.72
N VAL A 85 -10.65 -22.25 8.61
CA VAL A 85 -9.56 -22.88 9.38
C VAL A 85 -8.22 -22.23 9.03
N GLN A 86 -7.91 -22.13 7.74
CA GLN A 86 -6.68 -21.45 7.27
C GLN A 86 -6.60 -20.01 7.75
N PHE A 87 -7.75 -19.32 7.88
CA PHE A 87 -7.80 -17.95 8.39
C PHE A 87 -7.42 -17.88 9.86
N ALA A 88 -7.96 -18.76 10.70
CA ALA A 88 -7.58 -18.83 12.11
C ALA A 88 -6.11 -19.22 12.31
N GLU A 89 -5.56 -20.10 11.47
CA GLU A 89 -4.14 -20.46 11.46
C GLU A 89 -3.23 -19.30 11.06
N ALA A 90 -3.63 -18.58 10.02
CA ALA A 90 -2.84 -17.48 9.47
C ALA A 90 -2.84 -16.24 10.37
N PHE A 91 -3.92 -16.02 11.13
CA PHE A 91 -4.11 -14.90 12.05
C PHE A 91 -4.56 -15.42 13.43
N PRO A 92 -3.63 -15.90 14.25
CA PRO A 92 -3.96 -16.58 15.52
C PRO A 92 -4.52 -15.64 16.60
N GLU A 93 -4.29 -14.35 16.51
CA GLU A 93 -4.70 -13.36 17.50
C GLU A 93 -6.04 -12.71 17.15
N GLU A 94 -7.08 -12.98 17.93
CA GLU A 94 -8.42 -12.42 17.77
C GLU A 94 -8.42 -10.88 17.75
N ALA A 95 -7.65 -10.24 18.64
CA ALA A 95 -7.56 -8.79 18.72
C ALA A 95 -7.03 -8.16 17.42
N ASN A 96 -6.07 -8.80 16.75
CA ASN A 96 -5.55 -8.39 15.46
C ASN A 96 -6.63 -8.51 14.38
N VAL A 97 -7.32 -9.65 14.33
CA VAL A 97 -8.41 -9.87 13.38
C VAL A 97 -9.55 -8.87 13.59
N ALA A 98 -9.93 -8.59 14.83
CA ALA A 98 -10.98 -7.61 15.17
C ALA A 98 -10.62 -6.20 14.67
N SER A 99 -9.36 -5.79 14.83
CA SER A 99 -8.86 -4.51 14.30
C SER A 99 -8.90 -4.46 12.77
N LEU A 100 -8.42 -5.50 12.10
CA LEU A 100 -8.41 -5.59 10.64
C LEU A 100 -9.82 -5.66 10.05
N ALA A 101 -10.72 -6.44 10.67
CA ALA A 101 -12.10 -6.65 10.21
C ALA A 101 -12.96 -5.36 10.26
N GLN A 102 -12.52 -4.33 10.98
CA GLN A 102 -13.16 -3.02 10.91
C GLN A 102 -13.11 -2.42 9.50
N LEU A 103 -12.11 -2.68 8.71
CA LEU A 103 -11.89 -2.11 7.39
C LEU A 103 -11.76 -3.15 6.28
N LEU A 104 -11.36 -4.36 6.59
CA LEU A 104 -11.20 -5.45 5.65
C LEU A 104 -12.42 -6.38 5.69
N SER A 105 -12.95 -6.71 4.52
CA SER A 105 -13.99 -7.74 4.37
C SER A 105 -13.38 -9.13 4.26
N TRP A 106 -14.20 -10.18 4.44
CA TRP A 106 -13.82 -11.57 4.17
C TRP A 106 -13.14 -11.76 2.82
N SER A 107 -13.59 -11.03 1.78
CA SER A 107 -13.00 -11.09 0.44
C SER A 107 -11.54 -10.60 0.40
N HIS A 108 -11.14 -9.66 1.24
CA HIS A 108 -9.73 -9.26 1.36
C HIS A 108 -8.90 -10.41 1.95
N PHE A 109 -9.40 -11.06 3.00
CA PHE A 109 -8.68 -12.19 3.60
C PHE A 109 -8.56 -13.37 2.62
N ILE A 110 -9.56 -13.62 1.77
CA ILE A 110 -9.47 -14.64 0.71
C ILE A 110 -8.29 -14.38 -0.25
N GLU A 111 -7.98 -13.13 -0.57
CA GLU A 111 -6.82 -12.78 -1.40
C GLU A 111 -5.49 -12.87 -0.62
N ILE A 112 -5.51 -12.60 0.68
CA ILE A 112 -4.31 -12.59 1.53
C ILE A 112 -3.89 -14.01 1.96
N LEU A 113 -4.84 -14.88 2.25
CA LEU A 113 -4.58 -16.22 2.78
C LEU A 113 -3.63 -17.10 1.93
N PRO A 114 -3.65 -17.06 0.59
CA PRO A 114 -2.74 -17.84 -0.25
C PRO A 114 -1.28 -17.38 -0.20
N LEU A 115 -0.99 -16.21 0.38
CA LEU A 115 0.36 -15.65 0.43
C LEU A 115 1.26 -16.52 1.32
N LYS A 116 2.53 -16.67 0.93
CA LYS A 116 3.43 -17.70 1.45
C LYS A 116 3.89 -17.45 2.88
N THR A 117 4.24 -16.21 3.20
CA THR A 117 4.86 -15.89 4.50
C THR A 117 3.92 -15.11 5.42
N PRO A 118 4.00 -15.30 6.74
CA PRO A 118 3.24 -14.49 7.69
C PRO A 118 3.48 -12.98 7.50
N LEU A 119 4.73 -12.57 7.31
CA LEU A 119 5.09 -11.18 7.13
C LEU A 119 4.48 -10.57 5.86
N GLU A 120 4.38 -11.33 4.77
CA GLU A 120 3.74 -10.90 3.54
C GLU A 120 2.22 -10.70 3.76
N ARG A 121 1.56 -11.64 4.45
CA ARG A 121 0.15 -11.53 4.82
C ARG A 121 -0.12 -10.30 5.69
N ASP A 122 0.70 -10.10 6.73
CA ASP A 122 0.60 -8.95 7.62
C ASP A 122 0.81 -7.63 6.87
N PHE A 123 1.80 -7.56 5.98
CA PHE A 123 2.05 -6.39 5.15
C PHE A 123 0.84 -6.01 4.31
N TYR A 124 0.27 -6.96 3.55
CA TYR A 124 -0.88 -6.67 2.70
C TYR A 124 -2.15 -6.38 3.50
N ALA A 125 -2.36 -7.02 4.65
CA ALA A 125 -3.48 -6.73 5.54
C ALA A 125 -3.38 -5.31 6.10
N GLU A 126 -2.23 -4.91 6.65
CA GLU A 126 -2.04 -3.58 7.20
C GLU A 126 -2.07 -2.48 6.14
N MET A 127 -1.43 -2.69 4.99
CA MET A 127 -1.46 -1.73 3.89
C MET A 127 -2.89 -1.55 3.34
N SER A 128 -3.65 -2.64 3.22
CA SER A 128 -5.07 -2.57 2.82
C SER A 128 -5.91 -1.78 3.83
N ARG A 129 -5.64 -1.96 5.13
CA ARG A 129 -6.32 -1.22 6.20
C ARG A 129 -6.01 0.29 6.14
N ILE A 130 -4.74 0.65 6.02
CA ILE A 130 -4.26 2.03 6.06
C ILE A 130 -4.68 2.80 4.81
N GLU A 131 -4.41 2.24 3.64
CA GLU A 131 -4.69 2.86 2.34
C GLU A 131 -6.13 2.61 1.87
N ARG A 132 -6.94 1.88 2.66
CA ARG A 132 -8.34 1.53 2.34
C ARG A 132 -8.47 0.90 0.95
N TRP A 133 -7.60 -0.05 0.64
CA TRP A 133 -7.65 -0.72 -0.65
C TRP A 133 -8.96 -1.49 -0.82
N SER A 134 -9.52 -1.42 -2.01
CA SER A 134 -10.56 -2.35 -2.43
C SER A 134 -9.95 -3.75 -2.66
N VAL A 135 -10.79 -4.79 -2.67
CA VAL A 135 -10.34 -6.15 -3.02
C VAL A 135 -9.65 -6.18 -4.40
N ARG A 136 -10.13 -5.39 -5.35
CA ARG A 136 -9.53 -5.26 -6.67
C ARG A 136 -8.13 -4.65 -6.57
N THR A 137 -7.99 -3.53 -5.87
CA THR A 137 -6.70 -2.87 -5.66
C THR A 137 -5.72 -3.78 -4.94
N LEU A 138 -6.16 -4.49 -3.88
CA LEU A 138 -5.34 -5.46 -3.18
C LEU A 138 -4.82 -6.54 -4.13
N ARG A 139 -5.68 -7.12 -4.99
CA ARG A 139 -5.28 -8.13 -5.98
C ARG A 139 -4.25 -7.59 -6.96
N GLU A 140 -4.43 -6.37 -7.45
CA GLU A 140 -3.48 -5.69 -8.33
C GLU A 140 -2.13 -5.48 -7.62
N ARG A 141 -2.12 -5.10 -6.33
CA ARG A 141 -0.90 -4.92 -5.53
C ARG A 141 -0.18 -6.23 -5.24
N ILE A 142 -0.92 -7.31 -4.98
CA ILE A 142 -0.35 -8.66 -4.85
C ILE A 142 0.25 -9.09 -6.20
N GLY A 143 -0.49 -8.93 -7.29
CA GLY A 143 -0.02 -9.28 -8.64
C GLY A 143 1.21 -8.49 -9.07
N SER A 144 1.32 -7.21 -8.70
CA SER A 144 2.51 -6.39 -8.94
C SER A 144 3.66 -6.66 -7.95
N GLN A 145 3.50 -7.63 -7.05
CA GLN A 145 4.52 -8.05 -6.07
C GLN A 145 5.04 -6.91 -5.18
N LEU A 146 4.14 -6.03 -4.76
CA LEU A 146 4.48 -4.85 -3.97
C LEU A 146 5.31 -5.19 -2.73
N TYR A 147 5.01 -6.30 -2.03
CA TYR A 147 5.79 -6.75 -0.87
C TYR A 147 7.25 -7.03 -1.25
N LEU A 148 7.48 -7.82 -2.31
CA LEU A 148 8.84 -8.13 -2.78
C LEU A 148 9.58 -6.87 -3.21
N ARG A 149 8.93 -5.98 -3.93
CA ARG A 149 9.48 -4.69 -4.36
C ARG A 149 9.88 -3.82 -3.18
N THR A 150 9.03 -3.75 -2.15
CA THR A 150 9.32 -3.02 -0.91
C THR A 150 10.47 -3.68 -0.12
N ALA A 151 10.54 -5.01 -0.15
CA ALA A 151 11.61 -5.75 0.56
C ALA A 151 12.97 -5.67 -0.17
N ILE A 152 12.96 -5.57 -1.50
CA ILE A 152 14.18 -5.39 -2.32
C ILE A 152 14.66 -3.95 -2.24
N ALA A 153 13.75 -3.01 -2.18
CA ALA A 153 14.07 -1.61 -1.96
C ALA A 153 14.80 -1.49 -0.61
N LYS A 154 15.98 -0.95 -0.58
CA LYS A 154 16.91 -0.64 0.53
C LYS A 154 16.37 -0.70 1.98
N LYS A 155 15.11 -1.11 2.21
CA LYS A 155 14.47 -1.29 3.51
C LYS A 155 14.51 -2.76 3.94
N PRO A 156 15.34 -3.11 4.93
CA PRO A 156 15.36 -4.46 5.49
C PRO A 156 13.97 -4.88 6.01
N GLN A 157 13.70 -6.16 5.98
CA GLN A 157 12.46 -6.75 6.51
C GLN A 157 12.12 -6.28 7.94
N THR A 158 13.15 -6.04 8.76
CA THR A 158 13.02 -5.48 10.12
C THR A 158 12.46 -4.06 10.14
N VAL A 159 12.75 -3.23 9.13
CA VAL A 159 12.18 -1.89 9.01
C VAL A 159 10.71 -1.98 8.63
N VAL A 160 10.36 -2.84 7.67
CA VAL A 160 8.96 -3.12 7.32
C VAL A 160 8.16 -3.58 8.54
N GLN A 161 8.71 -4.48 9.35
CA GLN A 161 8.06 -4.93 10.60
C GLN A 161 7.89 -3.80 11.62
N LYS A 162 8.91 -2.96 11.82
CA LYS A 162 8.82 -1.81 12.74
C LYS A 162 7.75 -0.83 12.29
N GLU A 163 7.70 -0.52 10.99
CA GLU A 163 6.70 0.39 10.42
C GLU A 163 5.28 -0.18 10.55
N ILE A 164 5.08 -1.48 10.24
CA ILE A 164 3.80 -2.15 10.44
C ILE A 164 3.38 -2.10 11.92
N SER A 165 4.29 -2.37 12.86
CA SER A 165 4.00 -2.32 14.29
C SER A 165 3.64 -0.91 14.76
N HIS A 166 4.36 0.11 14.27
CA HIS A 166 4.06 1.52 14.56
C HIS A 166 2.67 1.92 14.06
N LEU A 167 2.30 1.46 12.85
CA LEU A 167 0.97 1.70 12.27
C LEU A 167 -0.14 1.01 13.07
N ARG A 168 0.08 -0.23 13.54
CA ARG A 168 -0.86 -0.94 14.41
C ARG A 168 -1.11 -0.20 15.72
N ALA A 169 -0.09 0.48 16.25
CA ALA A 169 -0.19 1.32 17.44
C ALA A 169 -0.90 2.66 17.21
N GLY A 170 -1.46 2.91 16.00
CA GLY A 170 -2.16 4.14 15.66
C GLY A 170 -1.25 5.29 15.18
N GLY A 171 -0.03 4.97 14.78
CA GLY A 171 0.92 5.93 14.19
C GLY A 171 0.38 6.56 12.90
N GLN A 172 0.83 7.78 12.63
CA GLN A 172 0.50 8.47 11.37
C GLN A 172 1.27 7.83 10.20
N ILE A 173 0.71 7.93 8.99
CA ILE A 173 1.42 7.54 7.77
C ILE A 173 2.63 8.44 7.62
N THR A 174 3.83 7.83 7.58
CA THR A 174 5.07 8.55 7.36
C THR A 174 5.40 8.63 5.86
N PRO A 175 6.15 9.64 5.40
CA PRO A 175 6.63 9.69 4.02
C PRO A 175 7.35 8.41 3.58
N ASP A 176 8.10 7.77 4.47
CA ASP A 176 8.85 6.54 4.18
C ASP A 176 7.96 5.33 3.86
N LEU A 177 6.70 5.34 4.29
CA LEU A 177 5.71 4.32 3.91
C LEU A 177 5.04 4.61 2.58
N VAL A 178 4.93 5.89 2.24
CA VAL A 178 4.27 6.32 1.01
C VAL A 178 5.19 6.16 -0.19
N PHE A 179 6.45 6.57 -0.05
CA PHE A 179 7.40 6.50 -1.15
C PHE A 179 8.00 5.11 -1.29
N ARG A 180 8.15 4.69 -2.53
CA ARG A 180 8.70 3.39 -2.93
C ARG A 180 10.12 3.57 -3.45
N ASP A 181 10.88 2.49 -3.44
CA ASP A 181 12.17 2.38 -4.08
C ASP A 181 12.46 0.87 -4.31
N PRO A 182 12.51 0.39 -5.57
CA PRO A 182 12.28 1.13 -6.81
C PRO A 182 10.81 1.30 -7.22
N TYR A 183 10.53 2.24 -8.12
CA TYR A 183 9.28 2.35 -8.85
C TYR A 183 9.30 1.48 -10.10
N MET A 184 8.22 0.77 -10.38
CA MET A 184 8.10 -0.10 -11.55
C MET A 184 7.33 0.62 -12.64
N LEU A 185 8.02 0.98 -13.71
CA LEU A 185 7.49 1.76 -14.84
C LEU A 185 7.47 0.96 -16.16
N ASP A 186 7.54 -0.37 -16.08
CA ASP A 186 7.49 -1.28 -17.23
C ASP A 186 6.22 -1.11 -18.08
N PHE A 187 5.12 -0.73 -17.46
CA PHE A 187 3.85 -0.46 -18.14
C PHE A 187 3.89 0.74 -19.09
N LEU A 188 4.92 1.58 -19.02
CA LEU A 188 5.08 2.71 -19.92
C LEU A 188 5.48 2.28 -21.33
N GLY A 189 6.03 1.08 -21.49
CA GLY A 189 6.43 0.52 -22.80
C GLY A 189 7.47 1.39 -23.51
N LEU A 190 8.44 1.92 -22.77
CA LEU A 190 9.46 2.80 -23.31
C LEU A 190 10.43 2.00 -24.21
N PRO A 191 10.81 2.53 -25.39
CA PRO A 191 11.84 1.93 -26.23
C PRO A 191 13.22 2.10 -25.58
N ASP A 192 14.21 1.33 -26.05
CA ASP A 192 15.59 1.54 -25.63
C ASP A 192 16.07 2.94 -26.05
N GLY A 193 16.78 3.62 -25.16
CA GLY A 193 17.39 4.93 -25.43
C GLY A 193 16.40 6.11 -25.39
N TYR A 194 15.28 6.00 -24.67
CA TYR A 194 14.32 7.09 -24.46
C TYR A 194 14.94 8.31 -23.75
N SER A 195 14.38 9.49 -24.01
CA SER A 195 14.73 10.75 -23.35
C SER A 195 13.89 11.01 -22.08
N GLU A 196 14.29 11.99 -21.24
CA GLU A 196 13.46 12.45 -20.10
C GLU A 196 12.09 12.94 -20.57
N HIS A 197 12.04 13.60 -21.72
CA HIS A 197 10.79 14.04 -22.34
C HIS A 197 9.90 12.85 -22.75
N ASP A 198 10.48 11.76 -23.29
CA ASP A 198 9.70 10.57 -23.63
C ASP A 198 9.17 9.86 -22.38
N LEU A 199 9.97 9.82 -21.31
CA LEU A 199 9.55 9.29 -20.01
C LEU A 199 8.39 10.12 -19.43
N GLU A 200 8.51 11.45 -19.41
CA GLU A 200 7.45 12.33 -18.95
C GLU A 200 6.18 12.16 -19.78
N ALA A 201 6.29 12.18 -21.12
CA ALA A 201 5.16 11.99 -22.02
C ALA A 201 4.48 10.62 -21.83
N ALA A 202 5.25 9.57 -21.62
CA ALA A 202 4.71 8.23 -21.33
C ALA A 202 3.98 8.18 -19.97
N ILE A 203 4.52 8.81 -18.93
CA ILE A 203 3.86 8.92 -17.62
C ILE A 203 2.54 9.67 -17.76
N LEU A 204 2.50 10.77 -18.50
CA LEU A 204 1.26 11.53 -18.73
C LEU A 204 0.21 10.73 -19.50
N ARG A 205 0.61 9.95 -20.50
CA ARG A 205 -0.27 9.07 -21.25
C ARG A 205 -0.85 7.95 -20.39
N GLU A 206 -0.05 7.39 -19.49
CA GLU A 206 -0.41 6.29 -18.60
C GLU A 206 -0.63 6.77 -17.15
N MET A 207 -1.10 8.01 -16.99
CA MET A 207 -1.21 8.67 -15.68
C MET A 207 -2.01 7.86 -14.65
N GLU A 208 -3.06 7.16 -15.06
CA GLU A 208 -3.84 6.30 -14.17
C GLU A 208 -2.95 5.20 -13.55
N ARG A 209 -2.14 4.53 -14.39
CA ARG A 209 -1.21 3.49 -13.94
C ARG A 209 -0.08 4.06 -13.09
N PHE A 210 0.43 5.22 -13.47
CA PHE A 210 1.45 5.90 -12.69
C PHE A 210 0.93 6.31 -11.30
N LEU A 211 -0.28 6.82 -11.19
CA LEU A 211 -0.91 7.11 -9.90
C LEU A 211 -1.11 5.84 -9.05
N LEU A 212 -1.48 4.72 -9.67
CA LEU A 212 -1.56 3.42 -8.98
C LEU A 212 -0.17 2.95 -8.51
N GLU A 213 0.87 3.23 -9.29
CA GLU A 213 2.24 2.93 -8.89
C GLU A 213 2.74 3.86 -7.79
N LEU A 214 2.43 5.14 -7.81
CA LEU A 214 2.72 6.06 -6.71
C LEU A 214 2.05 5.63 -5.40
N GLY A 215 0.83 5.13 -5.46
CA GLY A 215 0.04 4.68 -4.32
C GLY A 215 -1.22 5.49 -4.08
N ALA A 216 -2.03 5.04 -3.12
CA ALA A 216 -3.27 5.73 -2.78
C ALA A 216 -3.01 7.06 -2.07
N GLY A 217 -3.78 8.06 -2.42
CA GLY A 217 -3.71 9.38 -1.81
C GLY A 217 -3.02 10.43 -2.66
N PHE A 218 -2.36 10.06 -3.75
CA PHE A 218 -1.80 11.00 -4.71
C PHE A 218 -2.89 11.57 -5.63
N THR A 219 -2.80 12.86 -5.87
CA THR A 219 -3.63 13.59 -6.83
C THR A 219 -2.70 14.42 -7.71
N PHE A 220 -2.84 14.30 -9.02
CA PHE A 220 -2.06 15.09 -9.97
C PHE A 220 -2.48 16.56 -9.92
N VAL A 221 -1.51 17.46 -9.85
CA VAL A 221 -1.72 18.91 -9.75
C VAL A 221 -1.24 19.59 -11.02
N ALA A 222 0.01 19.38 -11.43
CA ALA A 222 0.57 20.04 -12.58
C ALA A 222 1.74 19.25 -13.19
N ARG A 223 2.03 19.54 -14.46
CA ARG A 223 3.27 19.18 -15.14
C ARG A 223 4.03 20.44 -15.51
N GLN A 224 5.35 20.34 -15.66
CA GLN A 224 6.24 21.43 -16.09
C GLN A 224 5.87 22.76 -15.41
N LYS A 225 5.72 22.66 -14.07
CA LYS A 225 5.33 23.82 -13.28
C LYS A 225 6.45 24.84 -13.30
N ARG A 226 6.17 26.00 -13.86
CA ARG A 226 7.12 27.11 -13.89
C ARG A 226 7.36 27.66 -12.48
N ILE A 227 8.61 27.78 -12.12
CA ILE A 227 9.12 28.32 -10.87
C ILE A 227 10.09 29.43 -11.23
N SER A 228 9.77 30.69 -10.91
CA SER A 228 10.61 31.85 -11.23
C SER A 228 11.38 32.31 -9.99
N VAL A 229 12.70 32.35 -10.08
CA VAL A 229 13.60 32.75 -9.00
C VAL A 229 14.67 33.71 -9.55
N GLY A 230 14.75 34.93 -9.01
CA GLY A 230 15.78 35.88 -9.38
C GLY A 230 15.76 36.38 -10.83
N GLY A 231 14.65 36.13 -11.57
CA GLY A 231 14.53 36.43 -13.00
C GLY A 231 14.75 35.24 -13.92
N ASP A 232 15.21 34.11 -13.38
CA ASP A 232 15.36 32.86 -14.10
C ASP A 232 14.12 31.95 -13.93
N ASP A 233 13.78 31.22 -14.97
CA ASP A 233 12.67 30.26 -14.97
C ASP A 233 13.17 28.83 -14.92
N PHE A 234 12.64 28.08 -13.97
CA PHE A 234 12.86 26.67 -13.77
C PHE A 234 11.54 25.92 -13.98
N TYR A 235 11.60 24.66 -14.36
CA TYR A 235 10.43 23.84 -14.62
C TYR A 235 10.50 22.55 -13.81
N LEU A 236 9.53 22.35 -12.92
CA LEU A 236 9.36 21.13 -12.17
C LEU A 236 8.56 20.13 -13.03
N ASP A 237 9.08 18.93 -13.23
CA ASP A 237 8.48 17.94 -14.15
C ASP A 237 7.05 17.63 -13.77
N LEU A 238 6.81 17.10 -12.57
CA LEU A 238 5.47 16.71 -12.11
C LEU A 238 5.23 17.21 -10.68
N LEU A 239 4.03 17.71 -10.44
CA LEU A 239 3.57 18.12 -9.11
C LEU A 239 2.32 17.33 -8.74
N PHE A 240 2.33 16.72 -7.56
CA PHE A 240 1.21 16.01 -6.97
C PHE A 240 0.85 16.62 -5.61
N TYR A 241 -0.36 16.28 -5.13
CA TYR A 241 -0.78 16.49 -3.75
C TYR A 241 -1.06 15.15 -3.10
N HIS A 242 -0.53 14.93 -1.89
CA HIS A 242 -0.80 13.71 -1.14
C HIS A 242 -1.77 13.98 0.02
N ARG A 243 -3.02 13.49 -0.11
CA ARG A 243 -4.13 13.83 0.81
C ARG A 243 -3.91 13.40 2.25
N TYR A 244 -3.26 12.25 2.50
CA TYR A 244 -3.05 11.75 3.86
C TYR A 244 -1.87 12.43 4.56
N LEU A 245 -0.84 12.81 3.80
CA LEU A 245 0.28 13.61 4.28
C LEU A 245 -0.02 15.10 4.27
N ARG A 246 -1.12 15.52 3.64
CA ARG A 246 -1.57 16.92 3.51
C ARG A 246 -0.48 17.86 3.01
N ARG A 247 0.20 17.46 1.94
CA ARG A 247 1.33 18.25 1.39
C ARG A 247 1.50 18.03 -0.10
N MET A 248 2.13 19.00 -0.74
CA MET A 248 2.60 18.88 -2.12
C MET A 248 3.75 17.89 -2.21
N VAL A 249 3.83 17.18 -3.33
CA VAL A 249 4.92 16.27 -3.68
C VAL A 249 5.45 16.67 -5.05
N ALA A 250 6.66 17.23 -5.05
CA ALA A 250 7.40 17.57 -6.25
C ALA A 250 8.13 16.31 -6.76
N VAL A 251 7.94 15.94 -8.02
CA VAL A 251 8.62 14.80 -8.64
C VAL A 251 9.49 15.30 -9.78
N GLU A 252 10.75 14.93 -9.73
CA GLU A 252 11.75 15.22 -10.75
C GLU A 252 12.23 13.92 -11.38
N LEU A 253 12.31 13.87 -12.70
CA LEU A 253 12.69 12.70 -13.49
C LEU A 253 14.12 12.85 -13.98
N LYS A 254 14.97 11.85 -13.77
CA LYS A 254 16.35 11.82 -14.21
C LYS A 254 16.68 10.49 -14.89
N LEU A 255 17.21 10.53 -16.10
CA LEU A 255 17.70 9.34 -16.80
C LEU A 255 19.06 8.88 -16.28
N GLU A 256 19.80 9.78 -15.65
CA GLU A 256 21.10 9.50 -15.06
C GLU A 256 20.98 9.03 -13.62
N PRO A 257 22.02 8.45 -13.03
CA PRO A 257 22.10 8.20 -11.61
C PRO A 257 21.97 9.48 -10.78
N PHE A 258 21.49 9.34 -9.54
CA PHE A 258 21.40 10.47 -8.62
C PHE A 258 22.74 11.19 -8.45
N ALA A 259 22.71 12.53 -8.55
CA ALA A 259 23.87 13.38 -8.34
C ALA A 259 23.57 14.50 -7.33
N PRO A 260 24.60 15.04 -6.60
CA PRO A 260 24.42 16.10 -5.62
C PRO A 260 23.72 17.37 -6.15
N ALA A 261 23.89 17.69 -7.42
CA ALA A 261 23.22 18.81 -8.07
C ALA A 261 21.68 18.68 -8.04
N HIS A 262 21.16 17.47 -8.16
CA HIS A 262 19.70 17.21 -8.12
C HIS A 262 19.09 17.56 -6.76
N LYS A 263 19.85 17.38 -5.65
CA LYS A 263 19.41 17.83 -4.33
C LYS A 263 19.23 19.34 -4.29
N GLY A 264 20.21 20.09 -4.77
CA GLY A 264 20.15 21.56 -4.76
C GLY A 264 18.97 22.11 -5.57
N GLN A 265 18.73 21.54 -6.74
CA GLN A 265 17.58 21.87 -7.58
C GLN A 265 16.26 21.57 -6.86
N MET A 266 16.10 20.37 -6.29
CA MET A 266 14.90 19.98 -5.57
C MET A 266 14.67 20.85 -4.32
N GLU A 267 15.72 21.15 -3.53
CA GLU A 267 15.58 22.03 -2.37
C GLU A 267 15.05 23.42 -2.76
N MET A 268 15.52 23.97 -3.87
CA MET A 268 15.03 25.24 -4.40
C MET A 268 13.54 25.16 -4.72
N TYR A 269 13.09 24.08 -5.39
CA TYR A 269 11.69 23.86 -5.71
C TYR A 269 10.82 23.73 -4.47
N LEU A 270 11.27 22.94 -3.48
CA LEU A 270 10.52 22.74 -2.24
C LEU A 270 10.38 24.05 -1.44
N ARG A 271 11.45 24.84 -1.34
CA ARG A 271 11.40 26.15 -0.66
C ARG A 271 10.48 27.13 -1.39
N TRP A 272 10.48 27.10 -2.72
CA TRP A 272 9.59 27.94 -3.51
C TRP A 272 8.11 27.54 -3.32
N LEU A 273 7.80 26.24 -3.40
CA LEU A 273 6.46 25.71 -3.15
C LEU A 273 5.98 26.00 -1.72
N ASP A 274 6.85 25.83 -0.74
CA ASP A 274 6.54 26.10 0.67
C ASP A 274 6.16 27.58 0.90
N LYS A 275 6.83 28.48 0.20
CA LYS A 275 6.63 29.93 0.33
C LYS A 275 5.43 30.45 -0.46
N HIS A 276 5.17 29.90 -1.65
CA HIS A 276 4.25 30.50 -2.62
C HIS A 276 2.98 29.69 -2.88
N ASP A 277 3.02 28.37 -2.71
CA ASP A 277 1.90 27.47 -3.07
C ASP A 277 1.27 26.76 -1.87
N ARG A 278 1.97 26.67 -0.73
CA ARG A 278 1.45 25.97 0.44
C ARG A 278 0.26 26.70 1.04
N ALA A 279 -0.86 25.98 1.20
CA ALA A 279 -2.06 26.50 1.85
C ALA A 279 -1.98 26.37 3.39
N ALA A 280 -2.80 27.15 4.09
CA ALA A 280 -2.92 27.07 5.56
C ALA A 280 -3.41 25.66 5.99
N GLY A 281 -2.70 25.05 6.92
CA GLY A 281 -2.99 23.70 7.41
C GLY A 281 -2.35 22.56 6.62
N GLU A 282 -1.57 22.88 5.59
CA GLU A 282 -0.74 21.90 4.89
C GLU A 282 0.66 21.81 5.53
N GLU A 283 1.24 20.62 5.42
CA GLU A 283 2.61 20.36 5.82
C GLU A 283 3.60 20.83 4.74
N SER A 284 4.87 21.01 5.08
CA SER A 284 5.91 21.40 4.11
C SER A 284 6.04 20.41 2.97
N PRO A 285 6.26 20.86 1.73
CA PRO A 285 6.35 20.01 0.56
C PRO A 285 7.41 18.92 0.67
N LEU A 286 7.22 17.82 -0.08
CA LEU A 286 8.15 16.72 -0.24
C LEU A 286 8.68 16.67 -1.66
N GLY A 287 9.96 16.30 -1.82
CA GLY A 287 10.59 16.03 -3.10
C GLY A 287 10.78 14.52 -3.32
N LEU A 288 10.51 14.07 -4.52
CA LEU A 288 10.83 12.73 -5.01
C LEU A 288 11.66 12.86 -6.27
N ILE A 289 12.91 12.42 -6.23
CA ILE A 289 13.79 12.34 -7.39
C ILE A 289 13.75 10.89 -7.88
N LEU A 290 13.19 10.68 -9.06
CA LEU A 290 13.18 9.38 -9.76
C LEU A 290 14.37 9.34 -10.72
N CYS A 291 15.30 8.42 -10.49
CA CYS A 291 16.54 8.32 -11.26
C CYS A 291 16.83 6.87 -11.70
N ALA A 292 17.72 6.70 -12.68
CA ALA A 292 18.09 5.38 -13.20
C ALA A 292 18.91 4.54 -12.22
N GLY A 293 19.48 5.19 -11.18
CA GLY A 293 20.25 4.50 -10.14
C GLY A 293 20.64 5.48 -9.04
N ALA A 294 20.95 4.96 -7.85
CA ALA A 294 21.41 5.78 -6.73
C ALA A 294 22.44 5.02 -5.88
N ASP A 295 23.58 5.65 -5.67
CA ASP A 295 24.59 5.13 -4.74
C ASP A 295 24.11 5.32 -3.29
N ALA A 296 24.07 4.22 -2.53
CA ALA A 296 23.53 4.22 -1.18
C ALA A 296 24.35 5.07 -0.21
N GLU A 297 25.68 5.05 -0.33
CA GLU A 297 26.58 5.83 0.52
C GLU A 297 26.42 7.33 0.23
N GLN A 298 26.32 7.69 -1.05
CA GLN A 298 26.08 9.07 -1.47
C GLN A 298 24.73 9.60 -0.96
N VAL A 299 23.67 8.82 -1.07
CA VAL A 299 22.33 9.17 -0.57
C VAL A 299 22.33 9.35 0.94
N GLU A 300 23.03 8.47 1.69
CA GLU A 300 23.16 8.55 3.15
C GLU A 300 23.93 9.81 3.59
N LEU A 301 25.10 10.06 2.99
CA LEU A 301 25.95 11.20 3.32
C LEU A 301 25.28 12.55 3.04
N MET A 302 24.34 12.60 2.11
CA MET A 302 23.65 13.84 1.75
C MET A 302 22.50 14.21 2.69
N ASP A 303 22.15 13.38 3.68
CA ASP A 303 21.06 13.62 4.64
C ASP A 303 19.78 14.19 3.99
N LEU A 304 19.32 13.49 2.95
CA LEU A 304 18.16 13.92 2.16
C LEU A 304 16.87 13.96 2.98
N GLY A 305 16.80 13.15 4.03
CA GLY A 305 15.64 13.08 4.93
C GLY A 305 15.34 14.39 5.63
N SER A 306 16.37 15.09 6.10
CA SER A 306 16.25 16.40 6.76
C SER A 306 15.76 17.50 5.80
N ALA A 307 16.06 17.37 4.51
CA ALA A 307 15.60 18.27 3.46
C ALA A 307 14.21 17.91 2.88
N ASN A 308 13.48 16.96 3.46
CA ASN A 308 12.22 16.45 2.91
C ASN A 308 12.34 15.89 1.48
N ILE A 309 13.50 15.38 1.11
CA ILE A 309 13.76 14.80 -0.21
C ILE A 309 13.87 13.28 -0.09
N ARG A 310 13.31 12.59 -1.06
CA ARG A 310 13.48 11.15 -1.27
C ARG A 310 14.06 10.94 -2.66
N VAL A 311 14.99 10.00 -2.73
CA VAL A 311 15.54 9.50 -4.00
C VAL A 311 15.07 8.08 -4.15
N ALA A 312 14.56 7.75 -5.32
CA ALA A 312 14.16 6.40 -5.66
C ALA A 312 14.59 6.03 -7.06
N GLU A 313 14.99 4.78 -7.23
CA GLU A 313 15.26 4.23 -8.54
C GLU A 313 13.95 3.91 -9.25
N TYR A 314 13.93 3.97 -10.58
CA TYR A 314 12.84 3.42 -11.36
C TYR A 314 13.33 2.31 -12.29
N MET A 315 12.47 1.35 -12.55
CA MET A 315 12.73 0.24 -13.46
C MET A 315 11.72 0.28 -14.60
N ALA A 316 12.20 0.51 -15.80
CA ALA A 316 11.38 0.45 -17.02
C ALA A 316 11.04 -0.99 -17.43
N HIS A 317 11.79 -1.98 -16.94
CA HIS A 317 11.57 -3.40 -17.18
C HIS A 317 11.54 -4.18 -15.87
N ILE A 318 10.65 -5.16 -15.75
CA ILE A 318 10.57 -6.04 -14.58
C ILE A 318 11.74 -7.02 -14.61
N PRO A 319 12.59 -7.08 -13.56
CA PRO A 319 13.59 -8.13 -13.44
C PRO A 319 12.95 -9.52 -13.37
N ASP A 320 13.68 -10.53 -13.80
CA ASP A 320 13.25 -11.93 -13.65
C ASP A 320 12.91 -12.24 -12.19
N MET A 321 11.79 -12.94 -11.99
CA MET A 321 11.29 -13.37 -10.68
C MET A 321 12.36 -14.09 -9.86
N GLN A 322 13.18 -14.93 -10.50
CA GLN A 322 14.25 -15.67 -9.82
C GLN A 322 15.36 -14.74 -9.32
N LEU A 323 15.69 -13.71 -10.09
CA LEU A 323 16.65 -12.68 -9.69
C LEU A 323 16.13 -11.88 -8.49
N MET A 324 14.85 -11.50 -8.51
CA MET A 324 14.20 -10.79 -7.42
C MET A 324 14.17 -11.62 -6.14
N GLN A 325 13.82 -12.91 -6.22
CA GLN A 325 13.83 -13.83 -5.08
C GLN A 325 15.24 -14.03 -4.53
N ALA A 326 16.25 -14.14 -5.40
CA ALA A 326 17.64 -14.28 -5.00
C ALA A 326 18.16 -13.03 -4.28
N GLN A 327 17.79 -11.84 -4.72
CA GLN A 327 18.14 -10.58 -4.06
C GLN A 327 17.47 -10.45 -2.69
N LEU A 328 16.18 -10.78 -2.59
CA LEU A 328 15.47 -10.80 -1.31
C LEU A 328 16.11 -11.78 -0.32
N HIS A 329 16.44 -12.99 -0.78
CA HIS A 329 17.12 -13.98 0.06
C HIS A 329 18.47 -13.45 0.55
N ARG A 330 19.26 -12.84 -0.32
CA ARG A 330 20.55 -12.23 0.03
C ARG A 330 20.39 -11.08 1.04
N ALA A 331 19.40 -10.21 0.84
CA ALA A 331 19.11 -9.11 1.76
C ALA A 331 18.70 -9.61 3.15
N VAL A 332 17.91 -10.67 3.22
CA VAL A 332 17.50 -11.32 4.49
C VAL A 332 18.70 -11.96 5.20
N VAL A 333 19.60 -12.63 4.46
CA VAL A 333 20.82 -13.23 5.03
C VAL A 333 21.71 -12.14 5.61
N LEU A 334 21.98 -11.07 4.86
CA LEU A 334 22.81 -9.95 5.33
C LEU A 334 22.20 -9.24 6.55
N ALA A 335 20.87 -9.10 6.59
CA ALA A 335 20.18 -8.52 7.73
C ALA A 335 20.33 -9.40 8.99
N ARG A 336 20.29 -10.73 8.85
CA ARG A 336 20.52 -11.69 9.95
C ARG A 336 21.97 -11.65 10.46
N GLU A 337 22.95 -11.57 9.55
CA GLU A 337 24.37 -11.48 9.91
C GLU A 337 24.67 -10.18 10.68
N ARG A 338 24.12 -9.05 10.24
CA ARG A 338 24.25 -7.76 10.96
C ARG A 338 23.60 -7.79 12.33
N ALA A 339 22.42 -8.39 12.46
CA ALA A 339 21.74 -8.54 13.75
C ALA A 339 22.54 -9.44 14.71
N ALA A 340 23.18 -10.50 14.21
CA ALA A 340 24.04 -11.36 15.01
C ALA A 340 25.37 -10.70 15.45
N SER A 341 25.86 -9.74 14.66
CA SER A 341 27.10 -8.99 14.97
C SER A 341 26.86 -7.80 15.93
N SER A 342 25.60 -7.48 16.22
CA SER A 342 25.19 -6.38 17.11
C SER A 342 24.82 -6.85 18.52
N LEU A 343 24.93 -8.16 18.80
CA LEU A 343 24.76 -8.82 20.09
C LEU A 343 26.12 -9.21 20.68
#